data_652ed8bc56ea807985838254fe9445d6
#
_entry.id   652ed8bc56ea807985838254fe9445d6
#
_cell.length_a   1.000
_cell.length_b   1.000
_cell.length_c   1.000
_cell.angle_alpha   90.00
_cell.angle_beta   90.00
_cell.angle_gamma   90.00
#
_symmetry.space_group_name_H-M   'P 1'
#
loop_
_entity.id
_entity.type
_entity.pdbx_description
1 polymer ?
#
loop_
_entity_poly.entity_id
_entity_poly.type
_entity_poly.pdbx_seq_one_letter_code
_entity_poly.pdbx_strand_id
1 'polypeptide(L)'
;MRIVMYMPTRNVYVSDSDVSLFSEAGTIAGSLSAAIVEALRDYVNKHHRLADGFQDVELKLSTDGVDRRVTFTGRRVVRLRRPDPEGTRIDTVYLTAKGQLAVATKVHRTLPEWSNHEDMWSDPKTWSRDFWVVGDRTLSVYPDVEDLSQADSVLAQRVEAALTTSAVEVLDI
;
A
#
# COMPACT_ATOMS: atom_id res chain seq x y z
N MET A 1 50.71 -17.18 1.01
CA MET A 1 50.01 -16.42 2.07
C MET A 1 48.65 -17.03 2.25
N ARG A 2 48.40 -17.80 3.34
CA ARG A 2 47.08 -18.42 3.61
C ARG A 2 46.23 -17.40 4.32
N ILE A 3 45.19 -16.88 3.70
CA ILE A 3 44.17 -16.03 4.34
C ILE A 3 43.33 -16.95 5.23
N VAL A 4 43.51 -16.88 6.54
CA VAL A 4 42.63 -17.54 7.50
C VAL A 4 41.37 -16.71 7.58
N MET A 5 40.30 -17.14 6.93
CA MET A 5 38.98 -16.55 7.08
C MET A 5 38.45 -16.90 8.46
N TYR A 6 38.47 -15.93 9.38
CA TYR A 6 37.85 -16.05 10.68
C TYR A 6 36.31 -15.99 10.49
N MET A 7 35.66 -17.11 10.64
CA MET A 7 34.19 -17.18 10.66
C MET A 7 33.71 -17.08 12.11
N PRO A 8 33.12 -15.95 12.52
CA PRO A 8 32.53 -15.84 13.85
C PRO A 8 31.36 -16.80 13.99
N THR A 9 31.41 -17.65 15.00
CA THR A 9 30.31 -18.57 15.34
C THR A 9 29.36 -17.87 16.33
N ARG A 10 28.07 -17.97 16.11
CA ARG A 10 27.01 -17.51 17.02
C ARG A 10 26.12 -18.71 17.37
N ASN A 11 25.83 -18.90 18.65
CA ASN A 11 24.94 -19.94 19.11
C ASN A 11 23.54 -19.36 19.33
N VAL A 12 22.50 -20.06 18.85
CA VAL A 12 21.10 -19.76 19.10
C VAL A 12 20.55 -20.81 20.03
N TYR A 13 19.93 -20.39 21.11
CA TYR A 13 19.24 -21.28 22.04
C TYR A 13 17.82 -21.48 21.51
N VAL A 14 17.42 -22.74 21.37
CA VAL A 14 16.09 -23.14 20.87
C VAL A 14 15.34 -23.79 22.02
N SER A 15 14.14 -23.32 22.32
CA SER A 15 13.26 -23.95 23.31
C SER A 15 12.70 -25.26 22.78
N ASP A 16 12.34 -26.19 23.67
CA ASP A 16 11.75 -27.46 23.26
C ASP A 16 10.46 -27.28 22.44
N SER A 17 9.70 -26.21 22.70
CA SER A 17 8.48 -25.84 21.94
C SER A 17 8.78 -25.46 20.50
N ASP A 18 9.97 -24.97 20.19
CA ASP A 18 10.34 -24.42 18.91
C ASP A 18 11.18 -25.37 18.04
N VAL A 19 11.57 -26.52 18.58
CA VAL A 19 12.41 -27.50 17.86
C VAL A 19 11.77 -27.94 16.55
N SER A 20 10.45 -28.17 16.52
CA SER A 20 9.73 -28.54 15.30
C SER A 20 9.77 -27.46 14.22
N LEU A 21 9.60 -26.18 14.62
CA LEU A 21 9.68 -25.02 13.73
C LEU A 21 11.07 -24.90 13.10
N PHE A 22 12.12 -25.03 13.90
CA PHE A 22 13.50 -24.98 13.44
C PHE A 22 13.85 -26.12 12.48
N SER A 23 13.33 -27.34 12.75
CA SER A 23 13.51 -28.51 11.88
C SER A 23 12.83 -28.30 10.53
N GLU A 24 11.58 -27.83 10.53
CA GLU A 24 10.82 -27.52 9.32
C GLU A 24 11.48 -26.42 8.50
N ALA A 25 11.86 -25.31 9.13
CA ALA A 25 12.55 -24.20 8.48
C ALA A 25 13.86 -24.65 7.83
N GLY A 26 14.64 -25.50 8.53
CA GLY A 26 15.88 -26.04 7.99
C GLY A 26 15.65 -26.95 6.77
N THR A 27 14.54 -27.70 6.73
CA THR A 27 14.16 -28.53 5.60
C THR A 27 13.78 -27.68 4.39
N ILE A 28 12.98 -26.64 4.60
CA ILE A 28 12.52 -25.73 3.52
C ILE A 28 13.70 -24.96 2.92
N ALA A 29 14.57 -24.38 3.75
CA ALA A 29 15.70 -23.55 3.31
C ALA A 29 16.98 -24.36 2.93
N GLY A 30 16.93 -25.68 3.04
CA GLY A 30 18.08 -26.56 2.78
C GLY A 30 19.10 -26.63 3.93
N SER A 31 19.08 -25.69 4.86
CA SER A 31 19.84 -25.73 6.11
C SER A 31 19.27 -24.76 7.14
N LEU A 32 19.47 -25.08 8.43
CA LEU A 32 19.04 -24.19 9.52
C LEU A 32 19.72 -22.82 9.47
N SER A 33 20.99 -22.76 9.13
CA SER A 33 21.73 -21.51 9.01
C SER A 33 21.16 -20.61 7.89
N ALA A 34 20.77 -21.20 6.76
CA ALA A 34 20.13 -20.47 5.67
C ALA A 34 18.77 -19.92 6.12
N ALA A 35 17.93 -20.74 6.76
CA ALA A 35 16.64 -20.32 7.30
C ALA A 35 16.77 -19.14 8.28
N ILE A 36 17.71 -19.21 9.21
CA ILE A 36 17.95 -18.13 10.19
C ILE A 36 18.40 -16.84 9.50
N VAL A 37 19.33 -16.91 8.54
CA VAL A 37 19.81 -15.72 7.82
C VAL A 37 18.68 -15.09 7.00
N GLU A 38 17.86 -15.87 6.34
CA GLU A 38 16.69 -15.39 5.59
C GLU A 38 15.68 -14.71 6.51
N ALA A 39 15.30 -15.37 7.61
CA ALA A 39 14.37 -14.82 8.59
C ALA A 39 14.89 -13.51 9.22
N LEU A 40 16.17 -13.42 9.54
CA LEU A 40 16.77 -12.19 10.06
C LEU A 40 16.79 -11.06 9.02
N ARG A 41 17.09 -11.37 7.77
CA ARG A 41 17.02 -10.37 6.70
C ARG A 41 15.60 -9.84 6.53
N ASP A 42 14.61 -10.70 6.51
CA ASP A 42 13.20 -10.31 6.39
C ASP A 42 12.75 -9.47 7.59
N TYR A 43 13.15 -9.86 8.79
CA TYR A 43 12.86 -9.12 10.01
C TYR A 43 13.47 -7.70 9.97
N VAL A 44 14.75 -7.57 9.65
CA VAL A 44 15.45 -6.28 9.54
C VAL A 44 14.84 -5.42 8.43
N ASN A 45 14.59 -6.00 7.24
CA ASN A 45 13.97 -5.30 6.12
C ASN A 45 12.55 -4.82 6.46
N LYS A 46 11.77 -5.62 7.20
CA LYS A 46 10.45 -5.23 7.68
C LYS A 46 10.54 -4.04 8.63
N HIS A 47 11.48 -4.07 9.57
CA HIS A 47 11.67 -2.96 10.52
C HIS A 47 12.13 -1.67 9.82
N HIS A 48 13.05 -1.75 8.86
CA HIS A 48 13.46 -0.58 8.07
C HIS A 48 12.28 -0.01 7.29
N ARG A 49 11.51 -0.86 6.60
CA ARG A 49 10.32 -0.41 5.87
C ARG A 49 9.29 0.27 6.77
N LEU A 50 9.06 -0.26 7.97
CA LEU A 50 8.16 0.38 8.93
C LEU A 50 8.69 1.75 9.39
N ALA A 51 10.00 1.88 9.64
CA ALA A 51 10.64 3.16 9.97
C ALA A 51 10.52 4.18 8.83
N ASP A 52 10.55 3.72 7.57
CA ASP A 52 10.33 4.54 6.37
C ASP A 52 8.84 4.82 6.08
N GLY A 53 7.95 4.43 6.98
CA GLY A 53 6.50 4.65 6.86
C GLY A 53 5.76 3.66 5.95
N PHE A 54 6.42 2.56 5.53
CA PHE A 54 5.75 1.49 4.79
C PHE A 54 4.90 0.63 5.73
N GLN A 55 3.71 0.30 5.28
CA GLN A 55 2.77 -0.55 6.00
C GLN A 55 2.00 -1.44 5.04
N ASP A 56 1.32 -2.45 5.56
CA ASP A 56 0.43 -3.26 4.75
C ASP A 56 -0.84 -2.46 4.42
N VAL A 57 -1.07 -2.27 3.13
CA VAL A 57 -2.21 -1.54 2.58
C VAL A 57 -3.22 -2.53 2.03
N GLU A 58 -4.45 -2.47 2.52
CA GLU A 58 -5.57 -3.23 1.98
C GLU A 58 -6.52 -2.28 1.26
N LEU A 59 -6.81 -2.55 -0.01
CA LEU A 59 -7.74 -1.79 -0.83
C LEU A 59 -8.91 -2.67 -1.27
N LYS A 60 -10.12 -2.15 -1.10
CA LYS A 60 -11.32 -2.73 -1.70
C LYS A 60 -11.55 -2.01 -3.02
N LEU A 61 -11.43 -2.74 -4.11
CA LEU A 61 -11.68 -2.26 -5.46
C LEU A 61 -13.07 -2.72 -5.89
N SER A 62 -13.73 -1.90 -6.70
CA SER A 62 -15.03 -2.21 -7.28
C SER A 62 -15.07 -1.66 -8.69
N THR A 63 -15.22 -2.51 -9.66
CA THR A 63 -15.29 -2.14 -11.07
C THR A 63 -16.41 -2.96 -11.71
N ASP A 64 -17.34 -2.30 -12.37
CA ASP A 64 -18.49 -2.96 -13.04
C ASP A 64 -19.27 -3.92 -12.13
N GLY A 65 -19.42 -3.55 -10.84
CA GLY A 65 -20.14 -4.36 -9.86
C GLY A 65 -19.36 -5.57 -9.33
N VAL A 66 -18.11 -5.75 -9.73
CA VAL A 66 -17.22 -6.81 -9.21
C VAL A 66 -16.32 -6.26 -8.10
N ASP A 67 -16.54 -6.72 -6.90
CA ASP A 67 -15.71 -6.36 -5.75
C ASP A 67 -14.51 -7.31 -5.64
N ARG A 68 -13.33 -6.74 -5.48
CA ARG A 68 -12.10 -7.48 -5.18
C ARG A 68 -11.27 -6.78 -4.11
N ARG A 69 -10.51 -7.55 -3.37
CA ARG A 69 -9.59 -7.05 -2.37
C ARG A 69 -8.16 -7.20 -2.86
N VAL A 70 -7.36 -6.16 -2.71
CA VAL A 70 -5.93 -6.16 -3.07
C VAL A 70 -5.13 -5.73 -1.84
N THR A 71 -4.06 -6.45 -1.55
CA THR A 71 -3.14 -6.14 -0.46
C THR A 71 -1.72 -5.99 -1.00
N PHE A 72 -1.00 -5.00 -0.48
CA PHE A 72 0.42 -4.80 -0.80
C PHE A 72 1.10 -4.00 0.31
N THR A 73 2.42 -4.07 0.40
CA THR A 73 3.19 -3.22 1.31
C THR A 73 3.55 -1.91 0.60
N GLY A 74 3.19 -0.77 1.20
CA GLY A 74 3.44 0.53 0.63
C GLY A 74 3.29 1.67 1.63
N ARG A 75 3.81 2.84 1.28
CA ARG A 75 3.55 4.09 2.01
C ARG A 75 2.77 5.06 1.15
N ARG A 76 1.82 5.77 1.76
CA ARG A 76 1.06 6.80 1.06
C ARG A 76 1.96 8.02 0.81
N VAL A 77 2.04 8.44 -0.47
CA VAL A 77 2.84 9.59 -0.91
C VAL A 77 1.97 10.81 -1.08
N VAL A 78 0.86 10.67 -1.85
CA VAL A 78 -0.04 11.78 -2.19
C VAL A 78 -1.48 11.33 -2.05
N ARG A 79 -2.35 12.27 -1.64
CA ARG A 79 -3.80 12.15 -1.79
C ARG A 79 -4.31 13.43 -2.42
N LEU A 80 -4.82 13.31 -3.62
CA LEU A 80 -5.32 14.43 -4.42
C LEU A 80 -6.83 14.29 -4.61
N ARG A 81 -7.55 15.39 -4.39
CA ARG A 81 -8.99 15.49 -4.67
C ARG A 81 -9.20 16.46 -5.81
N ARG A 82 -9.93 16.02 -6.83
CA ARG A 82 -10.17 16.81 -8.04
C ARG A 82 -11.65 16.75 -8.42
N PRO A 83 -12.19 17.82 -9.07
CA PRO A 83 -13.46 17.74 -9.75
C PRO A 83 -13.41 16.64 -10.83
N ASP A 84 -14.52 15.97 -11.03
CA ASP A 84 -14.72 14.95 -12.05
C ASP A 84 -16.11 15.21 -12.69
N PRO A 85 -16.32 14.94 -13.98
CA PRO A 85 -17.62 15.13 -14.62
C PRO A 85 -18.77 14.42 -13.90
N GLU A 86 -18.49 13.28 -13.27
CA GLU A 86 -19.46 12.53 -12.48
C GLU A 86 -19.51 12.93 -11.00
N GLY A 87 -18.65 13.88 -10.56
CA GLY A 87 -18.63 14.33 -9.18
C GLY A 87 -17.25 14.70 -8.64
N THR A 88 -16.68 13.88 -7.76
CA THR A 88 -15.36 14.13 -7.18
C THR A 88 -14.50 12.89 -7.29
N ARG A 89 -13.35 13.03 -7.92
CA ARG A 89 -12.31 12.01 -8.01
C ARG A 89 -11.30 12.20 -6.88
N ILE A 90 -10.97 11.12 -6.21
CA ILE A 90 -9.92 11.06 -5.19
C ILE A 90 -8.87 10.05 -5.64
N ASP A 91 -7.68 10.54 -5.92
CA ASP A 91 -6.52 9.73 -6.23
C ASP A 91 -5.62 9.63 -5.00
N THR A 92 -5.29 8.41 -4.60
CA THR A 92 -4.35 8.15 -3.52
C THR A 92 -3.18 7.36 -4.09
N VAL A 93 -1.99 7.93 -4.02
CA VAL A 93 -0.78 7.33 -4.55
C VAL A 93 0.04 6.73 -3.42
N TYR A 94 0.43 5.48 -3.60
CA TYR A 94 1.31 4.74 -2.72
C TYR A 94 2.62 4.41 -3.43
N LEU A 95 3.74 4.61 -2.75
CA LEU A 95 5.01 4.01 -3.14
C LEU A 95 5.03 2.60 -2.59
N THR A 96 5.11 1.60 -3.44
CA THR A 96 5.15 0.19 -3.04
C THR A 96 6.54 -0.21 -2.56
N ALA A 97 6.65 -1.30 -1.80
CA ALA A 97 7.94 -1.86 -1.38
C ALA A 97 8.84 -2.32 -2.56
N LYS A 98 8.27 -2.42 -3.76
CA LYS A 98 9.00 -2.72 -5.01
C LYS A 98 9.46 -1.46 -5.76
N GLY A 99 9.22 -0.26 -5.20
CA GLY A 99 9.57 1.01 -5.83
C GLY A 99 8.57 1.51 -6.88
N GLN A 100 7.45 0.81 -7.09
CA GLN A 100 6.42 1.19 -8.06
C GLN A 100 5.40 2.15 -7.43
N LEU A 101 4.68 2.90 -8.27
CA LEU A 101 3.61 3.79 -7.85
C LEU A 101 2.25 3.11 -8.06
N ALA A 102 1.53 2.85 -6.96
CA ALA A 102 0.18 2.32 -6.98
C ALA A 102 -0.82 3.47 -6.77
N VAL A 103 -1.63 3.75 -7.79
CA VAL A 103 -2.64 4.83 -7.80
C VAL A 103 -4.01 4.21 -7.58
N ALA A 104 -4.56 4.42 -6.39
CA ALA A 104 -5.93 4.06 -6.06
C ALA A 104 -6.86 5.23 -6.36
N THR A 105 -7.72 5.08 -7.35
CA THR A 105 -8.71 6.08 -7.75
C THR A 105 -10.07 5.70 -7.20
N LYS A 106 -10.77 6.66 -6.63
CA LYS A 106 -12.15 6.55 -6.18
C LYS A 106 -12.94 7.73 -6.71
N VAL A 107 -14.02 7.45 -7.42
CA VAL A 107 -14.97 8.47 -7.87
C VAL A 107 -16.14 8.52 -6.89
N HIS A 108 -16.42 9.69 -6.36
CA HIS A 108 -17.63 9.97 -5.61
C HIS A 108 -18.60 10.67 -6.55
N ARG A 109 -19.60 9.97 -6.98
CA ARG A 109 -20.63 10.57 -7.82
C ARG A 109 -21.38 11.63 -7.04
N THR A 110 -21.54 12.80 -7.63
CA THR A 110 -22.48 13.79 -7.12
C THR A 110 -23.87 13.30 -7.49
N LEU A 111 -24.77 13.27 -6.53
CA LEU A 111 -26.16 12.94 -6.80
C LEU A 111 -26.73 13.99 -7.74
N PRO A 112 -27.18 13.61 -8.96
CA PRO A 112 -27.74 14.57 -9.87
C PRO A 112 -29.10 15.05 -9.33
N GLU A 113 -29.48 16.25 -9.73
CA GLU A 113 -30.80 16.89 -9.75
C GLU A 113 -31.79 16.70 -8.59
N TRP A 114 -31.92 15.53 -7.98
CA TRP A 114 -32.88 15.36 -6.88
C TRP A 114 -32.36 15.77 -5.50
N SER A 115 -31.09 16.16 -5.34
CA SER A 115 -30.63 16.81 -4.12
C SER A 115 -31.34 18.15 -3.84
N ASN A 116 -32.05 18.69 -4.83
CA ASN A 116 -32.83 19.92 -4.73
C ASN A 116 -34.33 19.64 -4.50
N HIS A 117 -34.78 18.41 -4.41
CA HIS A 117 -36.17 18.07 -4.10
C HIS A 117 -36.39 18.08 -2.57
N GLU A 118 -37.37 18.86 -2.12
CA GLU A 118 -37.75 18.94 -0.70
C GLU A 118 -38.12 17.59 -0.09
N ASP A 119 -38.57 16.64 -0.92
CA ASP A 119 -38.97 15.29 -0.52
C ASP A 119 -37.87 14.24 -0.50
N MET A 120 -36.60 14.63 -0.77
CA MET A 120 -35.48 13.68 -0.87
C MET A 120 -35.34 12.82 0.42
N TRP A 121 -35.53 13.42 1.56
CA TRP A 121 -35.38 12.75 2.86
C TRP A 121 -36.57 11.82 3.18
N SER A 122 -37.68 11.99 2.50
CA SER A 122 -38.89 11.17 2.66
C SER A 122 -38.90 9.95 1.71
N ASP A 123 -38.03 9.92 0.70
CA ASP A 123 -37.91 8.78 -0.22
C ASP A 123 -37.14 7.62 0.45
N PRO A 124 -37.77 6.42 0.61
CA PRO A 124 -37.08 5.25 1.16
C PRO A 124 -35.80 4.86 0.42
N LYS A 125 -35.67 5.19 -0.88
CA LYS A 125 -34.47 4.93 -1.67
C LYS A 125 -33.26 5.75 -1.20
N THR A 126 -33.47 6.93 -0.63
CA THR A 126 -32.43 7.78 -0.06
C THR A 126 -31.67 7.07 1.04
N TRP A 127 -32.34 6.19 1.75
CA TRP A 127 -31.77 5.42 2.86
C TRP A 127 -31.28 4.02 2.43
N SER A 128 -31.47 3.67 1.15
CA SER A 128 -30.96 2.42 0.63
C SER A 128 -29.43 2.48 0.49
N ARG A 129 -28.74 1.33 0.70
CA ARG A 129 -27.29 1.21 0.53
C ARG A 129 -26.84 1.55 -0.90
N ASP A 130 -27.70 1.31 -1.87
CA ASP A 130 -27.45 1.50 -3.30
C ASP A 130 -27.55 2.98 -3.71
N PHE A 131 -28.23 3.79 -2.92
CA PHE A 131 -28.31 5.23 -3.14
C PHE A 131 -26.97 5.95 -2.98
N TRP A 132 -26.19 5.53 -2.00
CA TRP A 132 -24.86 6.04 -1.73
C TRP A 132 -23.79 5.31 -2.55
N VAL A 133 -24.11 5.00 -3.80
CA VAL A 133 -23.17 4.28 -4.66
C VAL A 133 -21.87 5.07 -4.76
N VAL A 134 -20.91 4.59 -4.06
CA VAL A 134 -19.53 4.95 -4.28
C VAL A 134 -19.19 4.46 -5.67
N GLY A 135 -18.91 5.39 -6.59
CA GLY A 135 -18.48 5.04 -7.93
C GLY A 135 -17.26 4.12 -7.92
N ASP A 136 -16.84 3.71 -9.08
CA ASP A 136 -15.75 2.77 -9.26
C ASP A 136 -14.53 3.08 -8.44
N ARG A 137 -13.92 2.03 -7.91
CA ARG A 137 -12.65 2.07 -7.20
C ARG A 137 -11.67 1.24 -7.97
N THR A 138 -10.73 1.90 -8.61
CA THR A 138 -9.73 1.26 -9.45
C THR A 138 -8.32 1.38 -8.86
N LEU A 139 -7.45 0.50 -9.28
CA LEU A 139 -6.03 0.52 -8.95
C LEU A 139 -5.22 0.40 -10.24
N SER A 140 -4.37 1.38 -10.49
CA SER A 140 -3.39 1.37 -11.57
C SER A 140 -1.99 1.35 -10.96
N VAL A 141 -1.08 0.59 -11.56
CA VAL A 141 0.30 0.50 -11.09
C VAL A 141 1.22 0.99 -12.20
N TYR A 142 2.10 1.92 -11.85
CA TYR A 142 3.08 2.53 -12.73
C TYR A 142 4.48 2.17 -12.25
N PRO A 143 5.41 1.76 -13.14
CA PRO A 143 6.78 1.45 -12.79
C PRO A 143 7.51 2.62 -12.11
N ASP A 144 7.28 3.85 -12.63
CA ASP A 144 7.94 5.07 -12.17
C ASP A 144 7.05 6.32 -12.35
N VAL A 145 7.60 7.49 -12.05
CA VAL A 145 6.93 8.80 -12.18
C VAL A 145 6.76 9.20 -13.64
N GLU A 146 7.63 8.76 -14.54
CA GLU A 146 7.57 9.10 -15.96
C GLU A 146 6.36 8.45 -16.61
N ASP A 147 6.13 7.16 -16.37
CA ASP A 147 4.92 6.45 -16.83
C ASP A 147 3.65 7.04 -16.23
N LEU A 148 3.68 7.43 -14.96
CA LEU A 148 2.56 8.15 -14.34
C LEU A 148 2.32 9.50 -15.02
N SER A 149 3.40 10.22 -15.42
CA SER A 149 3.29 11.53 -16.08
C SER A 149 2.61 11.45 -17.45
N GLN A 150 2.83 10.35 -18.18
CA GLN A 150 2.13 10.11 -19.46
C GLN A 150 0.62 9.90 -19.26
N ALA A 151 0.22 9.30 -18.15
CA ALA A 151 -1.19 9.05 -17.83
C ALA A 151 -1.86 10.28 -17.15
N ASP A 152 -1.16 10.95 -16.23
CA ASP A 152 -1.66 12.06 -15.43
C ASP A 152 -0.50 12.97 -14.97
N SER A 153 -0.18 13.98 -15.77
CA SER A 153 0.94 14.89 -15.51
C SER A 153 0.78 15.71 -14.22
N VAL A 154 -0.46 16.07 -13.87
CA VAL A 154 -0.74 16.84 -12.65
C VAL A 154 -0.48 16.01 -11.40
N LEU A 155 -0.92 14.75 -11.43
CA LEU A 155 -0.69 13.82 -10.33
C LEU A 155 0.80 13.48 -10.19
N ALA A 156 1.49 13.25 -11.32
CA ALA A 156 2.93 12.96 -11.35
C ALA A 156 3.75 14.10 -10.73
N GLN A 157 3.47 15.35 -11.09
CA GLN A 157 4.15 16.52 -10.52
C GLN A 157 3.99 16.59 -8.99
N ARG A 158 2.80 16.26 -8.48
CA ARG A 158 2.55 16.22 -7.03
C ARG A 158 3.30 15.08 -6.35
N VAL A 159 3.38 13.92 -6.99
CA VAL A 159 4.14 12.77 -6.50
C VAL A 159 5.63 13.09 -6.46
N GLU A 160 6.19 13.67 -7.52
CA GLU A 160 7.59 14.06 -7.59
C GLU A 160 7.96 15.04 -6.48
N ALA A 161 7.15 16.09 -6.29
CA ALA A 161 7.34 17.03 -5.21
C ALA A 161 7.28 16.37 -3.82
N ALA A 162 6.37 15.42 -3.62
CA ALA A 162 6.23 14.71 -2.35
C ALA A 162 7.34 13.68 -2.10
N LEU A 163 7.93 13.11 -3.14
CA LEU A 163 9.07 12.18 -3.03
C LEU A 163 10.39 12.91 -2.74
N THR A 164 10.52 14.17 -3.20
CA THR A 164 11.71 15.01 -2.97
C THR A 164 11.69 15.64 -1.58
N THR A 165 10.51 15.83 -1.00
CA THR A 165 10.35 16.37 0.35
C THR A 165 10.48 15.21 1.37
N SER A 166 11.22 15.43 2.45
CA SER A 166 11.35 14.42 3.51
C SER A 166 9.97 13.96 4.00
N ALA A 167 9.74 12.63 4.00
CA ALA A 167 8.45 12.05 4.38
C ALA A 167 8.14 12.23 5.89
N VAL A 168 9.13 12.59 6.69
CA VAL A 168 9.00 12.80 8.14
C VAL A 168 9.74 14.08 8.50
N GLU A 169 9.01 15.10 8.88
CA GLU A 169 9.54 16.28 9.55
C GLU A 169 9.43 16.04 11.06
N VAL A 170 10.57 15.95 11.74
CA VAL A 170 10.61 15.88 13.20
C VAL A 170 10.55 17.31 13.71
N LEU A 171 9.39 17.71 14.18
CA LEU A 171 9.21 19.00 14.86
C LEU A 171 9.59 18.82 16.33
N ASP A 172 10.66 19.51 16.74
CA ASP A 172 11.07 19.62 18.13
C ASP A 172 10.22 20.75 18.76
N ILE A 173 9.07 20.36 19.34
CA ILE A 173 8.13 21.26 20.06
C ILE A 173 8.03 20.87 21.51
#